data_16929ccaddb102176d2a74a6d895da35
#
_entry.id   16929ccaddb102176d2a74a6d895da35
#
_cell.length_a   1.000
_cell.length_b   1.000
_cell.length_c   1.000
_cell.angle_alpha   90.00
_cell.angle_beta   90.00
_cell.angle_gamma   90.00
#
_symmetry.space_group_name_H-M   'P 1'
#
loop_
_entity.id
_entity.type
_entity.pdbx_description
1 polymer ?
#
loop_
_entity_poly.entity_id
_entity_poly.type
_entity_poly.pdbx_seq_one_letter_code
_entity_poly.pdbx_strand_id
1 'polypeptide(L)'
;MLESRLITLRKKIRLSQKIVIANLIEDHDAKICVICGSPEDLTKEHVIPKWTFENNPDKHFITDVNGIGQTYNKTTVPACYHCNSYVLGALEDSLNKLFRTVDLEKNGLSNLDKENVILWLELIDYKFQVLNLRRKLMKPKSGPYLPYLAKLPVSIIQKIDLSPSKVFSNLRQGLHRLSVKKKTNHINSLIIFKTSNESFHFFHKVDDFIFLELPSHGIALFHFFKLKFSNHAEAHKAAMKIIKKVY
;
A
#
# COMPACT_ATOMS: atom_id res chain seq x y z
N MET A 1 4.71 24.73 4.21
CA MET A 1 5.04 23.86 5.37
C MET A 1 4.71 22.38 5.14
N LEU A 2 3.53 22.03 4.62
CA LEU A 2 3.15 20.62 4.38
C LEU A 2 4.00 19.98 3.27
N GLU A 3 4.26 20.69 2.18
CA GLU A 3 5.07 20.22 1.04
C GLU A 3 6.49 19.80 1.46
N SER A 4 7.17 20.59 2.27
CA SER A 4 8.49 20.23 2.79
C SER A 4 8.46 18.98 3.68
N ARG A 5 7.36 18.78 4.43
CA ARG A 5 7.18 17.58 5.28
C ARG A 5 6.98 16.31 4.45
N LEU A 6 6.23 16.39 3.36
CA LEU A 6 5.95 15.23 2.49
C LEU A 6 7.17 14.79 1.67
N ILE A 7 7.94 15.75 1.15
CA ILE A 7 9.24 15.47 0.52
C ILE A 7 10.18 14.81 1.53
N THR A 8 10.21 15.33 2.76
CA THR A 8 11.00 14.80 3.87
C THR A 8 10.54 13.38 4.25
N LEU A 9 9.22 13.12 4.28
CA LEU A 9 8.66 11.81 4.58
C LEU A 9 9.12 10.77 3.55
N ARG A 10 8.95 11.04 2.26
CA ARG A 10 9.37 10.14 1.18
C ARG A 10 10.88 9.85 1.27
N LYS A 11 11.70 10.87 1.53
CA LYS A 11 13.15 10.72 1.71
C LYS A 11 13.49 9.88 2.95
N LYS A 12 12.83 10.14 4.07
CA LYS A 12 13.02 9.41 5.34
C LYS A 12 12.71 7.92 5.17
N ILE A 13 11.56 7.58 4.60
CA ILE A 13 11.16 6.19 4.34
C ILE A 13 12.21 5.51 3.45
N ARG A 14 12.64 6.14 2.37
CA ARG A 14 13.63 5.56 1.45
C ARG A 14 15.00 5.33 2.09
N LEU A 15 15.45 6.22 2.94
CA LEU A 15 16.70 6.05 3.67
C LEU A 15 16.62 4.89 4.67
N SER A 16 15.48 4.77 5.36
CA SER A 16 15.26 3.72 6.35
C SER A 16 14.94 2.36 5.73
N GLN A 17 14.43 2.32 4.50
CA GLN A 17 14.00 1.10 3.84
C GLN A 17 15.07 0.02 3.76
N LYS A 18 16.32 0.38 3.52
CA LYS A 18 17.41 -0.60 3.47
C LYS A 18 17.56 -1.32 4.81
N ILE A 19 17.48 -0.58 5.91
CA ILE A 19 17.56 -1.12 7.28
C ILE A 19 16.32 -1.96 7.58
N VAL A 20 15.14 -1.43 7.30
CA VAL A 20 13.86 -2.13 7.51
C VAL A 20 13.82 -3.45 6.72
N ILE A 21 14.20 -3.42 5.44
CA ILE A 21 14.20 -4.61 4.58
C ILE A 21 15.24 -5.62 5.05
N ALA A 22 16.47 -5.19 5.41
CA ALA A 22 17.49 -6.08 5.92
C ALA A 22 17.01 -6.80 7.18
N ASN A 23 16.52 -6.07 8.17
CA ASN A 23 15.99 -6.65 9.41
C ASN A 23 14.79 -7.59 9.16
N LEU A 24 13.87 -7.24 8.25
CA LEU A 24 12.71 -8.10 7.95
C LEU A 24 13.07 -9.34 7.15
N ILE A 25 14.20 -9.34 6.43
CA ILE A 25 14.71 -10.54 5.74
C ILE A 25 15.39 -11.48 6.74
N GLU A 26 16.17 -10.93 7.69
CA GLU A 26 16.83 -11.72 8.73
C GLU A 26 15.81 -12.26 9.72
N ASP A 27 14.91 -11.41 10.20
CA ASP A 27 13.79 -11.75 11.08
C ASP A 27 12.51 -11.06 10.62
N HIS A 28 11.63 -11.82 9.94
CA HIS A 28 10.34 -11.30 9.47
C HIS A 28 9.36 -10.97 10.61
N ASP A 29 9.64 -11.42 11.82
CA ASP A 29 8.90 -11.08 13.06
C ASP A 29 9.56 -9.91 13.80
N ALA A 30 10.65 -9.33 13.28
CA ALA A 30 11.36 -8.20 13.90
C ALA A 30 10.39 -7.08 14.28
N LYS A 31 10.43 -6.70 15.54
CA LYS A 31 9.60 -5.61 16.06
C LYS A 31 10.31 -4.28 15.85
N ILE A 32 10.14 -3.73 14.66
CA ILE A 32 10.70 -2.43 14.27
C ILE A 32 9.64 -1.59 13.57
N CYS A 33 9.77 -0.28 13.67
CA CYS A 33 8.95 0.67 12.93
C CYS A 33 9.19 0.51 11.42
N VAL A 34 8.14 0.21 10.65
CA VAL A 34 8.24 0.02 9.19
C VAL A 34 8.60 1.31 8.43
N ILE A 35 8.50 2.47 9.08
CA ILE A 35 8.78 3.78 8.48
C ILE A 35 10.22 4.23 8.73
N CYS A 36 10.73 4.12 9.97
CA CYS A 36 12.05 4.62 10.34
C CYS A 36 13.02 3.56 10.84
N GLY A 37 12.56 2.33 11.09
CA GLY A 37 13.40 1.25 11.59
C GLY A 37 13.64 1.24 13.12
N SER A 38 13.09 2.20 13.87
CA SER A 38 13.23 2.22 15.33
C SER A 38 12.52 1.03 15.98
N PRO A 39 13.11 0.38 16.99
CA PRO A 39 12.44 -0.65 17.79
C PRO A 39 11.63 -0.06 18.96
N GLU A 40 11.70 1.26 19.19
CA GLU A 40 11.13 1.92 20.36
C GLU A 40 9.70 2.41 20.13
N ASP A 41 8.92 2.51 21.19
CA ASP A 41 7.56 3.08 21.24
C ASP A 41 6.63 2.56 20.14
N LEU A 42 6.67 1.26 19.87
CA LEU A 42 5.92 0.66 18.78
C LEU A 42 4.43 0.61 19.08
N THR A 43 3.65 1.10 18.14
CA THR A 43 2.20 1.07 18.07
C THR A 43 1.74 0.19 16.92
N LYS A 44 0.42 -0.08 16.84
CA LYS A 44 -0.20 -0.77 15.71
C LYS A 44 -0.69 0.27 14.71
N GLU A 45 -0.05 0.31 13.56
CA GLU A 45 -0.45 1.13 12.43
C GLU A 45 -1.33 0.32 11.48
N HIS A 46 -2.52 0.83 11.15
CA HIS A 46 -3.40 0.18 10.18
C HIS A 46 -2.81 0.29 8.77
N VAL A 47 -2.83 -0.81 8.03
CA VAL A 47 -2.34 -0.80 6.64
C VAL A 47 -3.20 0.11 5.79
N ILE A 48 -4.52 -0.02 5.90
CA ILE A 48 -5.49 0.93 5.39
C ILE A 48 -5.94 1.79 6.57
N PRO A 49 -5.88 3.12 6.47
CA PRO A 49 -6.27 4.02 7.56
C PRO A 49 -7.71 3.80 8.02
N LYS A 50 -7.90 3.77 9.32
CA LYS A 50 -9.20 3.45 9.92
C LYS A 50 -10.32 4.40 9.47
N TRP A 51 -10.02 5.69 9.31
CA TRP A 51 -11.00 6.70 8.90
C TRP A 51 -11.62 6.44 7.51
N THR A 52 -10.97 5.65 6.65
CA THR A 52 -11.49 5.33 5.30
C THR A 52 -12.67 4.38 5.34
N PHE A 53 -12.77 3.55 6.40
CA PHE A 53 -13.81 2.50 6.54
C PHE A 53 -14.54 2.53 7.88
N GLU A 54 -14.31 3.54 8.71
CA GLU A 54 -14.87 3.63 10.08
C GLU A 54 -16.40 3.60 10.09
N ASN A 55 -17.03 4.24 9.11
CA ASN A 55 -18.47 4.33 8.96
C ASN A 55 -19.06 3.26 8.04
N ASN A 56 -18.25 2.29 7.59
CA ASN A 56 -18.76 1.21 6.74
C ASN A 56 -19.72 0.32 7.55
N PRO A 57 -20.94 0.06 7.06
CA PRO A 57 -21.87 -0.87 7.70
C PRO A 57 -21.28 -2.28 7.80
N ASP A 58 -20.52 -2.71 6.80
CA ASP A 58 -19.77 -3.96 6.81
C ASP A 58 -18.38 -3.81 7.45
N LYS A 59 -18.33 -3.84 8.79
CA LYS A 59 -17.07 -3.77 9.55
C LYS A 59 -16.13 -4.98 9.33
N HIS A 60 -16.55 -5.96 8.54
CA HIS A 60 -15.86 -7.25 8.39
C HIS A 60 -15.39 -7.56 6.97
N PHE A 61 -15.24 -6.54 6.11
CA PHE A 61 -14.68 -6.83 4.79
C PHE A 61 -13.26 -7.41 4.89
N ILE A 62 -12.99 -8.37 4.04
CA ILE A 62 -11.80 -9.21 4.06
C ILE A 62 -10.83 -8.72 3.00
N THR A 63 -9.58 -8.49 3.38
CA THR A 63 -8.48 -8.35 2.42
C THR A 63 -7.65 -9.61 2.39
N ASP A 64 -7.12 -9.93 1.22
CA ASP A 64 -6.19 -11.03 1.06
C ASP A 64 -4.76 -10.59 1.39
N VAL A 65 -4.16 -11.30 2.32
CA VAL A 65 -2.74 -11.13 2.67
C VAL A 65 -2.06 -12.49 2.53
N ASN A 66 -1.28 -12.66 1.47
CA ASN A 66 -0.62 -13.93 1.15
C ASN A 66 -1.59 -15.12 1.02
N GLY A 67 -2.76 -14.95 0.42
CA GLY A 67 -3.78 -15.98 0.29
C GLY A 67 -4.58 -16.25 1.56
N ILE A 68 -4.45 -15.41 2.59
CA ILE A 68 -5.19 -15.52 3.84
C ILE A 68 -6.13 -14.33 3.97
N GLY A 69 -7.43 -14.60 4.02
CA GLY A 69 -8.43 -13.60 4.31
C GLY A 69 -8.24 -13.01 5.71
N GLN A 70 -8.17 -11.69 5.81
CA GLN A 70 -7.95 -10.98 7.07
C GLN A 70 -8.82 -9.73 7.14
N THR A 71 -9.45 -9.50 8.29
CA THR A 71 -10.24 -8.28 8.50
C THR A 71 -9.33 -7.05 8.57
N TYR A 72 -9.82 -5.92 8.08
CA TYR A 72 -9.05 -4.67 8.06
C TYR A 72 -8.58 -4.21 9.43
N ASN A 73 -9.43 -4.34 10.46
CA ASN A 73 -9.06 -3.99 11.83
C ASN A 73 -7.86 -4.80 12.37
N LYS A 74 -7.61 -5.99 11.81
CA LYS A 74 -6.47 -6.84 12.18
C LYS A 74 -5.28 -6.67 11.22
N THR A 75 -5.44 -5.90 10.16
CA THR A 75 -4.41 -5.68 9.13
C THR A 75 -3.53 -4.51 9.55
N THR A 76 -2.57 -4.78 10.43
CA THR A 76 -1.69 -3.77 11.02
C THR A 76 -0.22 -4.12 10.84
N VAL A 77 0.62 -3.10 10.83
CA VAL A 77 2.09 -3.18 10.87
C VAL A 77 2.62 -2.38 12.06
N PRO A 78 3.82 -2.68 12.60
CA PRO A 78 4.40 -1.86 13.65
C PRO A 78 4.89 -0.53 13.10
N ALA A 79 4.55 0.56 13.79
CA ALA A 79 5.12 1.89 13.59
C ALA A 79 5.38 2.53 14.96
N CYS A 80 6.50 3.24 15.12
CA CYS A 80 6.71 3.97 16.36
C CYS A 80 5.70 5.11 16.50
N TYR A 81 5.39 5.50 17.72
CA TYR A 81 4.41 6.54 18.02
C TYR A 81 4.65 7.82 17.21
N HIS A 82 5.91 8.26 17.11
CA HIS A 82 6.24 9.44 16.32
C HIS A 82 5.88 9.30 14.84
N CYS A 83 6.23 8.17 14.21
CA CYS A 83 5.90 7.94 12.80
C CYS A 83 4.40 7.77 12.57
N ASN A 84 3.71 7.06 13.44
CA ASN A 84 2.29 6.82 13.35
C ASN A 84 1.50 8.14 13.53
N SER A 85 1.70 8.85 14.63
CA SER A 85 0.88 10.01 14.98
C SER A 85 1.29 11.30 14.25
N TYR A 86 2.59 11.60 14.17
CA TYR A 86 3.05 12.91 13.65
C TYR A 86 3.44 12.89 12.19
N VAL A 87 3.77 11.73 11.64
CA VAL A 87 4.24 11.63 10.25
C VAL A 87 3.10 11.14 9.35
N LEU A 88 2.57 9.96 9.62
CA LEU A 88 1.45 9.39 8.85
C LEU A 88 0.14 10.10 9.18
N GLY A 89 -0.16 10.31 10.46
CA GLY A 89 -1.37 11.00 10.90
C GLY A 89 -1.49 12.40 10.28
N ALA A 90 -0.41 13.18 10.21
CA ALA A 90 -0.45 14.51 9.58
C ALA A 90 -0.77 14.45 8.07
N LEU A 91 -0.27 13.43 7.36
CA LEU A 91 -0.61 13.21 5.96
C LEU A 91 -2.08 12.83 5.82
N GLU A 92 -2.55 11.89 6.62
CA GLU A 92 -3.92 11.38 6.59
C GLU A 92 -4.95 12.45 6.96
N ASP A 93 -4.68 13.25 7.97
CA ASP A 93 -5.52 14.41 8.35
C ASP A 93 -5.63 15.43 7.22
N SER A 94 -4.51 15.70 6.54
CA SER A 94 -4.48 16.60 5.38
C SER A 94 -5.33 16.07 4.23
N LEU A 95 -5.22 14.76 3.93
CA LEU A 95 -6.00 14.13 2.86
C LEU A 95 -7.49 14.03 3.21
N ASN A 96 -7.84 13.71 4.45
CA ASN A 96 -9.22 13.69 4.91
C ASN A 96 -9.87 15.08 4.77
N LYS A 97 -9.15 16.16 5.14
CA LYS A 97 -9.61 17.54 4.91
C LYS A 97 -9.76 17.84 3.42
N LEU A 98 -8.77 17.48 2.61
CA LEU A 98 -8.80 17.66 1.17
C LEU A 98 -10.04 17.02 0.55
N PHE A 99 -10.30 15.75 0.85
CA PHE A 99 -11.43 15.01 0.28
C PHE A 99 -12.80 15.53 0.72
N ARG A 100 -12.88 16.19 1.89
CA ARG A 100 -14.12 16.86 2.35
C ARG A 100 -14.41 18.18 1.64
N THR A 101 -13.38 18.86 1.16
CA THR A 101 -13.48 20.22 0.63
C THR A 101 -13.34 20.31 -0.89
N VAL A 102 -12.82 19.26 -1.52
CA VAL A 102 -12.59 19.28 -2.97
C VAL A 102 -13.90 19.14 -3.72
N ASP A 103 -14.13 20.09 -4.62
CA ASP A 103 -15.17 20.00 -5.66
C ASP A 103 -14.53 19.50 -6.94
N LEU A 104 -14.69 18.20 -7.20
CA LEU A 104 -14.10 17.55 -8.38
C LEU A 104 -14.67 18.07 -9.70
N GLU A 105 -15.88 18.67 -9.69
CA GLU A 105 -16.50 19.21 -10.91
C GLU A 105 -15.93 20.57 -11.27
N LYS A 106 -15.74 21.42 -10.28
CA LYS A 106 -15.33 22.81 -10.49
C LYS A 106 -13.83 22.98 -10.61
N ASN A 107 -13.09 22.43 -9.65
CA ASN A 107 -11.66 22.76 -9.49
C ASN A 107 -10.72 21.56 -9.64
N GLY A 108 -11.22 20.33 -9.43
CA GLY A 108 -10.38 19.14 -9.38
C GLY A 108 -9.29 19.20 -8.30
N LEU A 109 -8.35 18.26 -8.36
CA LEU A 109 -7.18 18.27 -7.50
C LEU A 109 -6.01 19.00 -8.17
N SER A 110 -5.30 19.84 -7.41
CA SER A 110 -4.03 20.40 -7.84
C SER A 110 -2.98 19.29 -8.08
N ASN A 111 -1.92 19.57 -8.82
CA ASN A 111 -0.85 18.59 -9.01
C ASN A 111 -0.18 18.18 -7.68
N LEU A 112 -0.05 19.11 -6.74
CA LEU A 112 0.47 18.84 -5.42
C LEU A 112 -0.45 17.89 -4.63
N ASP A 113 -1.76 18.13 -4.68
CA ASP A 113 -2.73 17.25 -4.01
C ASP A 113 -2.69 15.84 -4.62
N LYS A 114 -2.62 15.73 -5.94
CA LYS A 114 -2.45 14.44 -6.63
C LYS A 114 -1.16 13.72 -6.19
N GLU A 115 -0.04 14.43 -6.06
CA GLU A 115 1.20 13.86 -5.56
C GLU A 115 1.07 13.34 -4.11
N ASN A 116 0.33 14.06 -3.27
CA ASN A 116 0.06 13.65 -1.89
C ASN A 116 -0.83 12.42 -1.81
N VAL A 117 -1.89 12.38 -2.62
CA VAL A 117 -2.76 11.19 -2.75
C VAL A 117 -1.95 9.99 -3.25
N ILE A 118 -1.12 10.16 -4.27
CA ILE A 118 -0.27 9.09 -4.79
C ILE A 118 0.70 8.59 -3.73
N LEU A 119 1.36 9.50 -2.99
CA LEU A 119 2.25 9.11 -1.89
C LEU A 119 1.53 8.30 -0.83
N TRP A 120 0.32 8.67 -0.48
CA TRP A 120 -0.51 7.94 0.48
C TRP A 120 -0.87 6.55 -0.02
N LEU A 121 -1.30 6.41 -1.28
CA LEU A 121 -1.58 5.11 -1.89
C LEU A 121 -0.33 4.23 -2.02
N GLU A 122 0.84 4.82 -2.34
CA GLU A 122 2.13 4.12 -2.30
C GLU A 122 2.50 3.64 -0.89
N LEU A 123 2.15 4.40 0.16
CA LEU A 123 2.37 3.98 1.54
C LEU A 123 1.46 2.83 1.96
N ILE A 124 0.22 2.81 1.51
CA ILE A 124 -0.69 1.68 1.72
C ILE A 124 -0.11 0.43 1.06
N ASP A 125 0.30 0.52 -0.22
CA ASP A 125 0.92 -0.61 -0.94
C ASP A 125 2.21 -1.07 -0.25
N TYR A 126 3.07 -0.14 0.17
CA TYR A 126 4.29 -0.44 0.94
C TYR A 126 3.98 -1.18 2.25
N LYS A 127 2.99 -0.73 3.03
CA LYS A 127 2.56 -1.40 4.26
C LYS A 127 2.07 -2.84 3.96
N PHE A 128 1.35 -3.06 2.86
CA PHE A 128 0.99 -4.40 2.40
C PHE A 128 2.20 -5.24 2.00
N GLN A 129 3.18 -4.67 1.32
CA GLN A 129 4.41 -5.36 0.97
C GLN A 129 5.16 -5.83 2.22
N VAL A 130 5.30 -4.96 3.23
CA VAL A 130 5.91 -5.28 4.52
C VAL A 130 5.11 -6.38 5.25
N LEU A 131 3.79 -6.25 5.29
CA LEU A 131 2.92 -7.25 5.92
C LEU A 131 3.07 -8.62 5.25
N ASN A 132 3.17 -8.66 3.92
CA ASN A 132 3.43 -9.88 3.17
C ASN A 132 4.79 -10.49 3.48
N LEU A 133 5.84 -9.68 3.71
CA LEU A 133 7.15 -10.16 4.18
C LEU A 133 7.08 -10.79 5.56
N ARG A 134 6.28 -10.23 6.45
CA ARG A 134 6.13 -10.68 7.85
C ARG A 134 5.30 -11.95 7.99
N ARG A 135 4.52 -12.33 6.99
CA ARG A 135 3.69 -13.54 7.02
C ARG A 135 4.53 -14.77 6.74
N LYS A 136 4.55 -15.70 7.67
CA LYS A 136 5.17 -17.03 7.50
C LYS A 136 4.41 -17.81 6.45
N LEU A 137 5.16 -18.56 5.64
CA LEU A 137 4.58 -19.62 4.84
C LEU A 137 3.91 -20.63 5.75
N MET A 138 2.63 -20.86 5.52
CA MET A 138 1.96 -21.99 6.17
C MET A 138 2.61 -23.28 5.64
N LYS A 139 3.00 -24.17 6.56
CA LYS A 139 3.43 -25.52 6.18
C LYS A 139 2.32 -26.19 5.39
N PRO A 140 2.57 -26.66 4.17
CA PRO A 140 1.58 -27.46 3.45
C PRO A 140 1.24 -28.68 4.32
N LYS A 141 -0.03 -29.05 4.39
CA LYS A 141 -0.48 -30.24 5.12
C LYS A 141 0.10 -31.53 4.54
N SER A 142 0.49 -31.50 3.26
CA SER A 142 1.13 -32.60 2.53
C SER A 142 2.02 -32.02 1.45
N GLY A 143 3.21 -32.58 1.25
CA GLY A 143 4.13 -32.17 0.19
C GLY A 143 5.56 -31.88 0.68
N PRO A 144 6.52 -31.71 -0.22
CA PRO A 144 7.89 -31.42 0.14
C PRO A 144 7.99 -30.08 0.87
N TYR A 145 8.59 -30.09 2.04
CA TYR A 145 8.89 -28.88 2.80
C TYR A 145 10.36 -28.50 2.60
N LEU A 146 10.57 -27.33 2.01
CA LEU A 146 11.89 -26.75 1.85
C LEU A 146 12.09 -25.70 2.96
N PRO A 147 12.88 -25.98 4.02
CA PRO A 147 13.03 -25.07 5.17
C PRO A 147 13.50 -23.66 4.77
N TYR A 148 14.32 -23.58 3.71
CA TYR A 148 14.80 -22.32 3.17
C TYR A 148 13.65 -21.46 2.62
N LEU A 149 12.72 -22.07 1.89
CA LEU A 149 11.55 -21.37 1.33
C LEU A 149 10.54 -20.95 2.41
N ALA A 150 10.53 -21.61 3.55
CA ALA A 150 9.66 -21.26 4.68
C ALA A 150 9.94 -19.87 5.27
N LYS A 151 11.11 -19.30 5.00
CA LYS A 151 11.48 -17.94 5.40
C LYS A 151 11.03 -16.88 4.41
N LEU A 152 10.60 -17.29 3.21
CA LEU A 152 10.20 -16.35 2.16
C LEU A 152 8.69 -16.08 2.23
N PRO A 153 8.26 -14.84 1.99
CA PRO A 153 6.84 -14.51 1.87
C PRO A 153 6.18 -15.23 0.70
N VAL A 154 4.93 -15.67 0.88
CA VAL A 154 4.15 -16.34 -0.17
C VAL A 154 4.06 -15.46 -1.42
N SER A 155 3.89 -14.15 -1.26
CA SER A 155 3.83 -13.21 -2.37
C SER A 155 5.09 -13.18 -3.25
N ILE A 156 6.24 -13.54 -2.70
CA ILE A 156 7.49 -13.71 -3.46
C ILE A 156 7.47 -15.05 -4.17
N ILE A 157 7.08 -16.13 -3.49
CA ILE A 157 7.09 -17.50 -4.01
C ILE A 157 6.08 -17.68 -5.14
N GLN A 158 4.87 -17.12 -5.03
CA GLN A 158 3.86 -17.19 -6.09
C GLN A 158 4.30 -16.58 -7.42
N LYS A 159 5.32 -15.72 -7.41
CA LYS A 159 5.87 -15.07 -8.61
C LYS A 159 7.16 -15.72 -9.09
N ILE A 160 7.65 -16.74 -8.40
CA ILE A 160 8.91 -17.41 -8.75
C ILE A 160 8.61 -18.53 -9.74
N ASP A 161 9.14 -18.39 -10.95
CA ASP A 161 9.38 -19.54 -11.80
C ASP A 161 10.43 -20.40 -11.09
N LEU A 162 10.03 -21.59 -10.64
CA LEU A 162 10.84 -22.49 -9.81
C LEU A 162 12.06 -23.09 -10.55
N SER A 163 12.35 -22.67 -11.78
CA SER A 163 13.63 -23.02 -12.41
C SER A 163 14.78 -22.39 -11.59
N PRO A 164 15.80 -23.17 -11.20
CA PRO A 164 16.87 -22.70 -10.30
C PRO A 164 17.57 -21.42 -10.76
N SER A 165 17.75 -21.24 -12.06
CA SER A 165 18.37 -20.04 -12.64
C SER A 165 17.54 -18.77 -12.49
N LYS A 166 16.22 -18.88 -12.42
CA LYS A 166 15.30 -17.76 -12.29
C LYS A 166 14.95 -17.43 -10.83
N VAL A 167 15.07 -18.40 -9.91
CA VAL A 167 14.73 -18.20 -8.49
C VAL A 167 15.51 -17.04 -7.90
N PHE A 168 16.83 -17.01 -8.08
CA PHE A 168 17.68 -15.94 -7.53
C PHE A 168 17.41 -14.58 -8.19
N SER A 169 17.20 -14.55 -9.50
CA SER A 169 16.88 -13.33 -10.23
C SER A 169 15.53 -12.74 -9.79
N ASN A 170 14.51 -13.58 -9.65
CA ASN A 170 13.17 -13.17 -9.22
C ASN A 170 13.15 -12.75 -7.75
N LEU A 171 13.91 -13.43 -6.89
CA LEU A 171 14.09 -13.08 -5.49
C LEU A 171 14.72 -11.68 -5.37
N ARG A 172 15.82 -11.46 -6.08
CA ARG A 172 16.52 -10.17 -6.10
C ARG A 172 15.60 -9.05 -6.62
N GLN A 173 14.85 -9.28 -7.69
CA GLN A 173 13.88 -8.31 -8.20
C GLN A 173 12.73 -8.08 -7.22
N GLY A 174 12.22 -9.12 -6.55
CA GLY A 174 11.19 -9.00 -5.52
C GLY A 174 11.64 -8.10 -4.37
N LEU A 175 12.87 -8.29 -3.90
CA LEU A 175 13.45 -7.49 -2.81
C LEU A 175 13.70 -6.03 -3.21
N HIS A 176 14.10 -5.76 -4.45
CA HIS A 176 14.27 -4.40 -4.96
C HIS A 176 12.96 -3.63 -5.15
N ARG A 177 11.82 -4.32 -5.17
CA ARG A 177 10.49 -3.72 -5.34
C ARG A 177 9.89 -3.19 -4.04
N LEU A 178 10.44 -3.57 -2.88
CA LEU A 178 10.03 -3.08 -1.58
C LEU A 178 10.52 -1.65 -1.36
N SER A 179 10.03 -0.71 -2.13
CA SER A 179 10.45 0.67 -1.96
C SER A 179 9.38 1.67 -2.38
N VAL A 180 9.18 2.67 -1.54
CA VAL A 180 8.50 3.90 -1.95
C VAL A 180 9.35 4.57 -3.02
N LYS A 181 8.74 4.98 -4.13
CA LYS A 181 9.45 5.54 -5.28
C LYS A 181 10.17 6.84 -4.93
N LYS A 182 11.25 7.15 -5.63
CA LYS A 182 12.04 8.38 -5.42
C LYS A 182 11.23 9.64 -5.70
N LYS A 183 10.43 9.62 -6.75
CA LYS A 183 9.58 10.71 -7.21
C LYS A 183 8.36 10.16 -7.90
N THR A 184 7.23 10.81 -7.70
CA THR A 184 6.02 10.54 -8.48
C THR A 184 6.20 11.09 -9.89
N ASN A 185 6.35 10.23 -10.88
CA ASN A 185 6.52 10.66 -12.28
C ASN A 185 5.23 10.50 -13.10
N HIS A 186 4.11 10.11 -12.47
CA HIS A 186 2.94 9.58 -13.19
C HIS A 186 1.64 10.09 -12.58
N ILE A 187 1.46 11.43 -12.55
CA ILE A 187 0.22 12.07 -12.08
C ILE A 187 -0.98 11.56 -12.88
N ASN A 188 -0.82 11.31 -14.19
CA ASN A 188 -1.88 10.75 -15.02
C ASN A 188 -2.29 9.31 -14.68
N SER A 189 -1.49 8.61 -13.87
CA SER A 189 -1.82 7.26 -13.40
C SER A 189 -2.77 7.24 -12.19
N LEU A 190 -3.09 8.40 -11.61
CA LEU A 190 -4.12 8.56 -10.59
C LEU A 190 -5.43 8.95 -11.26
N ILE A 191 -6.46 8.13 -11.05
CA ILE A 191 -7.82 8.36 -11.51
C ILE A 191 -8.72 8.54 -10.29
N ILE A 192 -9.58 9.55 -10.35
CA ILE A 192 -10.54 9.83 -9.30
C ILE A 192 -11.92 9.72 -9.93
N PHE A 193 -12.77 8.90 -9.31
CA PHE A 193 -14.15 8.68 -9.70
C PHE A 193 -15.08 9.32 -8.67
N LYS A 194 -16.25 9.73 -9.10
CA LYS A 194 -17.39 9.90 -8.19
C LYS A 194 -18.03 8.56 -7.91
N THR A 195 -18.46 8.34 -6.70
CA THR A 195 -19.22 7.16 -6.30
C THR A 195 -20.42 7.55 -5.48
N SER A 196 -21.51 6.83 -5.67
CA SER A 196 -22.70 6.86 -4.82
C SER A 196 -22.81 5.64 -3.91
N ASN A 197 -21.81 4.76 -3.93
CA ASN A 197 -21.77 3.60 -3.06
C ASN A 197 -21.65 4.04 -1.60
N GLU A 198 -22.43 3.43 -0.74
CA GLU A 198 -22.39 3.62 0.71
C GLU A 198 -21.41 2.67 1.38
N SER A 199 -21.03 1.58 0.69
CA SER A 199 -20.09 0.58 1.20
C SER A 199 -18.67 0.86 0.75
N PHE A 200 -17.73 0.63 1.65
CA PHE A 200 -16.31 0.73 1.37
C PHE A 200 -15.86 -0.48 0.53
N HIS A 201 -15.20 -0.21 -0.59
CA HIS A 201 -14.58 -1.24 -1.41
C HIS A 201 -13.10 -0.97 -1.57
N PHE A 202 -12.35 -2.05 -1.50
CA PHE A 202 -10.91 -2.02 -1.69
C PHE A 202 -10.45 -3.27 -2.40
N PHE A 203 -9.64 -3.09 -3.42
CA PHE A 203 -8.89 -4.18 -4.02
C PHE A 203 -7.55 -3.67 -4.55
N HIS A 204 -6.55 -4.51 -4.54
CA HIS A 204 -5.23 -4.14 -5.02
C HIS A 204 -4.47 -5.35 -5.54
N LYS A 205 -3.49 -5.06 -6.36
CA LYS A 205 -2.44 -5.98 -6.74
C LYS A 205 -1.11 -5.32 -6.40
N VAL A 206 -0.45 -5.90 -5.39
CA VAL A 206 0.79 -5.34 -4.84
C VAL A 206 1.76 -4.92 -5.93
N ASP A 207 2.29 -3.68 -5.85
CA ASP A 207 3.23 -3.09 -6.79
C ASP A 207 2.71 -2.97 -8.24
N ASP A 208 1.39 -3.10 -8.47
CA ASP A 208 0.77 -2.99 -9.79
C ASP A 208 -0.29 -1.88 -9.80
N PHE A 209 -1.36 -2.05 -9.03
CA PHE A 209 -2.41 -1.05 -8.88
C PHE A 209 -3.12 -1.15 -7.52
N ILE A 210 -3.82 -0.08 -7.16
CA ILE A 210 -4.67 0.01 -5.98
C ILE A 210 -5.98 0.70 -6.34
N PHE A 211 -7.09 0.17 -5.84
CA PHE A 211 -8.41 0.80 -5.83
C PHE A 211 -8.89 0.96 -4.40
N LEU A 212 -9.37 2.14 -4.09
CA LEU A 212 -9.88 2.49 -2.76
C LEU A 212 -11.11 3.37 -2.92
N GLU A 213 -12.25 2.92 -2.44
CA GLU A 213 -13.49 3.70 -2.39
C GLU A 213 -13.62 4.38 -1.04
N LEU A 214 -14.03 5.64 -1.04
CA LEU A 214 -14.21 6.48 0.14
C LEU A 214 -15.66 6.98 0.19
N PRO A 215 -16.62 6.14 0.65
CA PRO A 215 -18.04 6.45 0.61
C PRO A 215 -18.39 7.75 1.33
N SER A 216 -17.80 7.99 2.51
CA SER A 216 -18.01 9.21 3.29
C SER A 216 -17.62 10.49 2.55
N HIS A 217 -16.91 10.38 1.45
CA HIS A 217 -16.45 11.52 0.63
C HIS A 217 -17.04 11.48 -0.80
N GLY A 218 -17.83 10.45 -1.14
CA GLY A 218 -18.43 10.29 -2.46
C GLY A 218 -17.40 10.10 -3.59
N ILE A 219 -16.21 9.57 -3.29
CA ILE A 219 -15.12 9.40 -4.25
C ILE A 219 -14.53 7.99 -4.20
N ALA A 220 -13.95 7.58 -5.34
CA ALA A 220 -13.12 6.40 -5.44
C ALA A 220 -11.79 6.74 -6.13
N LEU A 221 -10.72 6.16 -5.64
CA LEU A 221 -9.36 6.39 -6.13
C LEU A 221 -8.85 5.13 -6.80
N PHE A 222 -8.26 5.27 -7.98
CA PHE A 222 -7.52 4.21 -8.66
C PHE A 222 -6.14 4.71 -9.02
N HIS A 223 -5.09 3.98 -8.68
CA HIS A 223 -3.73 4.35 -9.05
C HIS A 223 -2.94 3.15 -9.59
N PHE A 224 -2.22 3.39 -10.70
CA PHE A 224 -1.27 2.44 -11.25
C PHE A 224 0.15 2.77 -10.80
N PHE A 225 0.82 1.83 -10.15
CA PHE A 225 2.17 2.06 -9.62
C PHE A 225 3.26 2.00 -10.71
N LYS A 226 3.04 1.25 -11.78
CA LYS A 226 4.05 1.01 -12.85
C LYS A 226 3.68 1.59 -14.19
N LEU A 227 2.40 1.58 -14.52
CA LEU A 227 1.94 2.03 -15.83
C LEU A 227 2.00 3.54 -15.93
N LYS A 228 2.49 4.00 -17.07
CA LYS A 228 2.52 5.41 -17.46
C LYS A 228 1.50 5.62 -18.53
N PHE A 229 0.76 6.70 -18.46
CA PHE A 229 -0.25 7.06 -19.44
C PHE A 229 0.06 8.43 -20.00
N SER A 230 -0.14 8.58 -21.30
CA SER A 230 0.07 9.86 -22.00
C SER A 230 -0.95 10.90 -21.56
N ASN A 231 -2.16 10.44 -21.20
CA ASN A 231 -3.25 11.27 -20.74
C ASN A 231 -4.18 10.54 -19.78
N HIS A 232 -5.05 11.32 -19.14
CA HIS A 232 -5.98 10.80 -18.15
C HIS A 232 -7.03 9.83 -18.72
N ALA A 233 -7.47 10.04 -19.98
CA ALA A 233 -8.49 9.19 -20.63
C ALA A 233 -8.00 7.75 -20.84
N GLU A 234 -6.74 7.57 -21.22
CA GLU A 234 -6.12 6.24 -21.33
C GLU A 234 -6.06 5.53 -19.99
N ALA A 235 -5.63 6.23 -18.93
CA ALA A 235 -5.58 5.70 -17.57
C ALA A 235 -6.98 5.30 -17.09
N HIS A 236 -7.98 6.17 -17.31
CA HIS A 236 -9.37 5.91 -16.97
C HIS A 236 -9.90 4.64 -17.67
N LYS A 237 -9.68 4.51 -18.99
CA LYS A 237 -10.09 3.31 -19.75
C LYS A 237 -9.43 2.04 -19.22
N ALA A 238 -8.15 2.12 -18.84
CA ALA A 238 -7.42 0.99 -18.24
C ALA A 238 -7.97 0.62 -16.87
N ALA A 239 -8.23 1.60 -16.01
CA ALA A 239 -8.83 1.38 -14.69
C ALA A 239 -10.22 0.76 -14.79
N MET A 240 -11.09 1.27 -15.69
CA MET A 240 -12.43 0.73 -15.89
C MET A 240 -12.44 -0.73 -16.38
N LYS A 241 -11.43 -1.16 -17.14
CA LYS A 241 -11.30 -2.58 -17.52
C LYS A 241 -11.02 -3.49 -16.32
N ILE A 242 -10.31 -2.99 -15.32
CA ILE A 242 -10.01 -3.75 -14.10
C ILE A 242 -11.24 -3.72 -13.19
N ILE A 243 -11.82 -2.56 -12.95
CA ILE A 243 -13.01 -2.38 -12.11
C ILE A 243 -14.13 -3.31 -12.58
N LYS A 244 -14.49 -3.29 -13.87
CA LYS A 244 -15.53 -4.17 -14.46
C LYS A 244 -15.26 -5.68 -14.34
N LYS A 245 -14.08 -6.12 -13.99
CA LYS A 245 -13.76 -7.54 -13.76
C LYS A 245 -13.91 -7.94 -12.30
N VAL A 246 -13.90 -6.97 -11.41
CA VAL A 246 -13.92 -7.18 -9.95
C VAL A 246 -15.33 -6.91 -9.41
N TYR A 247 -16.02 -5.94 -10.01
CA TYR A 247 -17.44 -5.65 -9.79
C TYR A 247 -18.31 -6.40 -10.80
#